data_d34dc3bbf7a8b98c21af99080e0a9916
#
_entry.id   d34dc3bbf7a8b98c21af99080e0a9916
#
_cell.length_a   1.000
_cell.length_b   1.000
_cell.length_c   1.000
_cell.angle_alpha   90.00
_cell.angle_beta   90.00
_cell.angle_gamma   90.00
#
_symmetry.space_group_name_H-M   'P 1'
#
loop_
_entity.id
_entity.type
_entity.pdbx_description
1 polymer ?
#
loop_
_entity_poly.entity_id
_entity_poly.type
_entity_poly.pdbx_seq_one_letter_code
_entity_poly.pdbx_strand_id
1 'polypeptide(L)'
;MNRVGTVETLWRYPVKSMAGERLDQAPVDARGILGDRLYAVRDPDGKLGSGKNTRRFRRMDGLLDFHAAYLPDLTPVITLPDGRTVRGDDEHVHWAIADGLDRPGVTLVKESVISHFDAESLHLVTTASMAWLADLAPESEMDVRRVRPNVVIRVDEPAGRPEDAWVGRQVHLGSRLVLDVVDTVQRCVMFEAPQDDLPDAGDVLHALGEVSDLSFGVYARVVAPGRVRVGDDVHVS
;
A
#
# COMPACT_ATOMS: atom_id res chain seq x y z
N MET A 1 6.06 -27.15 3.79
CA MET A 1 5.49 -25.83 4.13
C MET A 1 5.42 -25.71 5.63
N ASN A 2 5.97 -24.64 6.17
CA ASN A 2 5.92 -24.37 7.62
C ASN A 2 4.86 -23.28 7.86
N ARG A 3 3.98 -23.48 8.83
CA ARG A 3 3.12 -22.42 9.33
C ARG A 3 4.00 -21.38 10.01
N VAL A 4 3.79 -20.11 9.67
CA VAL A 4 4.59 -19.00 10.19
C VAL A 4 3.74 -17.97 10.95
N GLY A 5 2.42 -18.03 10.85
CA GLY A 5 1.54 -17.09 11.53
C GLY A 5 0.14 -17.03 10.93
N THR A 6 -0.51 -15.88 11.10
CA THR A 6 -1.86 -15.60 10.59
C THR A 6 -1.93 -14.22 9.96
N VAL A 7 -2.89 -14.01 9.05
CA VAL A 7 -3.22 -12.69 8.52
C VAL A 7 -3.81 -11.83 9.63
N GLU A 8 -3.12 -10.72 9.97
CA GLU A 8 -3.53 -9.79 11.03
C GLU A 8 -4.44 -8.69 10.49
N THR A 9 -4.05 -8.05 9.39
CA THR A 9 -4.87 -7.03 8.72
C THR A 9 -4.72 -7.09 7.22
N LEU A 10 -5.78 -6.66 6.52
CA LEU A 10 -5.81 -6.51 5.07
C LEU A 10 -6.11 -5.06 4.72
N TRP A 11 -5.40 -4.54 3.71
CA TRP A 11 -5.55 -3.19 3.23
C TRP A 11 -5.72 -3.16 1.72
N ARG A 12 -6.58 -2.26 1.26
CA ARG A 12 -6.75 -1.92 -0.14
C ARG A 12 -6.64 -0.41 -0.31
N TYR A 13 -5.99 0.01 -1.38
CA TYR A 13 -5.78 1.42 -1.72
C TYR A 13 -6.41 1.67 -3.10
N PRO A 14 -7.71 2.02 -3.19
CA PRO A 14 -8.39 2.19 -4.47
C PRO A 14 -7.70 3.16 -5.42
N VAL A 15 -7.15 4.25 -4.88
CA VAL A 15 -6.43 5.27 -5.62
C VAL A 15 -4.97 5.30 -5.19
N LYS A 16 -4.07 5.26 -6.16
CA LYS A 16 -2.62 5.37 -5.93
C LYS A 16 -2.29 6.61 -5.10
N SER A 17 -1.44 6.44 -4.08
CA SER A 17 -0.92 7.49 -3.19
C SER A 17 -1.95 8.16 -2.27
N MET A 18 -3.24 7.81 -2.31
CA MET A 18 -4.23 8.19 -1.31
C MET A 18 -4.26 7.19 -0.15
N ALA A 19 -4.74 7.59 1.02
CA ALA A 19 -5.06 6.68 2.11
C ALA A 19 -6.12 5.66 1.65
N GLY A 20 -6.07 4.46 2.22
CA GLY A 20 -6.88 3.33 1.79
C GLY A 20 -7.89 2.87 2.84
N GLU A 21 -8.38 1.66 2.67
CA GLU A 21 -9.39 1.03 3.51
C GLU A 21 -8.92 -0.32 4.07
N ARG A 22 -9.35 -0.63 5.28
CA ARG A 22 -9.17 -1.96 5.89
C ARG A 22 -10.28 -2.89 5.39
N LEU A 23 -9.92 -4.17 5.22
CA LEU A 23 -10.84 -5.21 4.78
C LEU A 23 -10.81 -6.39 5.75
N ASP A 24 -11.95 -7.04 5.98
CA ASP A 24 -12.00 -8.32 6.68
C ASP A 24 -11.63 -9.49 5.77
N GLN A 25 -11.87 -9.32 4.47
CA GLN A 25 -11.53 -10.30 3.43
C GLN A 25 -11.37 -9.61 2.08
N ALA A 26 -10.58 -10.22 1.21
CA ALA A 26 -10.39 -9.74 -0.16
C ALA A 26 -10.32 -10.88 -1.17
N PRO A 27 -10.98 -10.77 -2.33
CA PRO A 27 -10.64 -11.57 -3.49
C PRO A 27 -9.31 -11.09 -4.05
N VAL A 28 -8.47 -12.04 -4.45
CA VAL A 28 -7.15 -11.79 -5.04
C VAL A 28 -7.09 -12.52 -6.37
N ASP A 29 -6.91 -11.79 -7.45
CA ASP A 29 -6.72 -12.31 -8.80
C ASP A 29 -5.27 -12.14 -9.27
N ALA A 30 -4.99 -12.40 -10.54
CA ALA A 30 -3.64 -12.29 -11.08
C ALA A 30 -3.03 -10.87 -10.97
N ARG A 31 -3.86 -9.84 -10.79
CA ARG A 31 -3.44 -8.46 -10.60
C ARG A 31 -3.15 -8.11 -9.13
N GLY A 32 -3.56 -8.94 -8.18
CA GLY A 32 -3.47 -8.65 -6.75
C GLY A 32 -4.84 -8.53 -6.09
N ILE A 33 -4.95 -7.80 -4.98
CA ILE A 33 -6.25 -7.53 -4.33
C ILE A 33 -7.16 -6.79 -5.32
N LEU A 34 -8.37 -7.29 -5.47
CA LEU A 34 -9.35 -6.73 -6.41
C LEU A 34 -9.59 -5.24 -6.13
N GLY A 35 -9.30 -4.39 -7.14
CA GLY A 35 -9.47 -2.95 -7.06
C GLY A 35 -8.27 -2.19 -6.45
N ASP A 36 -7.23 -2.87 -5.96
CA ASP A 36 -6.07 -2.19 -5.38
C ASP A 36 -5.33 -1.36 -6.43
N ARG A 37 -5.12 -0.06 -6.14
CA ARG A 37 -4.51 0.96 -7.02
C ARG A 37 -5.08 0.98 -8.45
N LEU A 38 -6.37 0.64 -8.57
CA LEU A 38 -7.05 0.63 -9.87
C LEU A 38 -7.22 2.04 -10.43
N TYR A 39 -7.20 3.04 -9.58
CA TYR A 39 -7.25 4.46 -9.94
C TYR A 39 -5.97 5.19 -9.54
N ALA A 40 -5.70 6.30 -10.23
CA ALA A 40 -4.62 7.23 -9.89
C ALA A 40 -4.99 8.65 -10.31
N VAL A 41 -4.40 9.64 -9.65
CA VAL A 41 -4.44 11.03 -10.11
C VAL A 41 -3.37 11.21 -11.18
N ARG A 42 -3.73 11.80 -12.31
CA ARG A 42 -2.85 12.04 -13.46
C ARG A 42 -2.77 13.52 -13.75
N ASP A 43 -1.55 14.05 -13.95
CA ASP A 43 -1.31 15.43 -14.34
C ASP A 43 -1.52 15.66 -15.85
N PRO A 44 -1.54 16.93 -16.32
CA PRO A 44 -1.65 17.24 -17.74
C PRO A 44 -0.53 16.68 -18.63
N ASP A 45 0.66 16.40 -18.06
CA ASP A 45 1.78 15.76 -18.78
C ASP A 45 1.63 14.24 -18.87
N GLY A 46 0.55 13.67 -18.34
CA GLY A 46 0.27 12.23 -18.35
C GLY A 46 0.95 11.43 -17.24
N LYS A 47 1.63 12.08 -16.28
CA LYS A 47 2.31 11.41 -15.16
C LYS A 47 1.34 11.16 -14.01
N LEU A 48 1.53 10.03 -13.33
CA LEU A 48 0.71 9.64 -12.18
C LEU A 48 1.22 10.28 -10.89
N GLY A 49 0.29 10.72 -10.04
CA GLY A 49 0.58 11.29 -8.72
C GLY A 49 1.29 10.29 -7.80
N SER A 50 2.35 10.75 -7.16
CA SER A 50 3.18 9.95 -6.25
C SER A 50 3.97 10.88 -5.31
N GLY A 51 4.69 10.31 -4.34
CA GLY A 51 5.65 11.06 -3.50
C GLY A 51 7.00 11.33 -4.16
N LYS A 52 7.21 10.94 -5.42
CA LYS A 52 8.50 11.07 -6.12
C LYS A 52 8.32 11.58 -7.55
N ASN A 53 9.38 12.15 -8.13
CA ASN A 53 9.45 12.50 -9.53
C ASN A 53 10.25 11.43 -10.30
N THR A 54 9.62 10.87 -11.34
CA THR A 54 10.27 9.94 -12.27
C THR A 54 9.74 10.16 -13.69
N ARG A 55 10.13 9.30 -14.63
CA ARG A 55 9.50 9.29 -15.96
C ARG A 55 7.99 9.05 -15.91
N ARG A 56 7.53 8.16 -14.98
CA ARG A 56 6.12 7.76 -14.83
C ARG A 56 5.35 8.60 -13.81
N PHE A 57 6.04 9.15 -12.83
CA PHE A 57 5.42 9.74 -11.65
C PHE A 57 5.74 11.23 -11.51
N ARG A 58 4.76 11.97 -11.00
CA ARG A 58 4.87 13.37 -10.58
C ARG A 58 4.68 13.44 -9.07
N ARG A 59 5.60 14.11 -8.37
CA ARG A 59 5.40 14.42 -6.96
C ARG A 59 4.17 15.32 -6.80
N MET A 60 3.22 14.84 -6.02
CA MET A 60 2.00 15.55 -5.66
C MET A 60 1.82 15.43 -4.15
N ASP A 61 2.37 16.40 -3.45
CA ASP A 61 2.22 16.50 -2.00
C ASP A 61 0.73 16.72 -1.68
N GLY A 62 0.27 16.22 -0.53
CA GLY A 62 -1.14 16.27 -0.12
C GLY A 62 -2.01 15.08 -0.58
N LEU A 63 -1.53 14.20 -1.49
CA LEU A 63 -2.32 13.02 -1.88
C LEU A 63 -2.61 12.06 -0.72
N LEU A 64 -1.74 12.00 0.30
CA LEU A 64 -1.94 11.16 1.48
C LEU A 64 -3.06 11.68 2.41
N ASP A 65 -3.47 12.93 2.26
CA ASP A 65 -4.56 13.55 3.03
C ASP A 65 -5.94 13.24 2.45
N PHE A 66 -6.00 12.58 1.28
CA PHE A 66 -7.22 12.05 0.70
C PHE A 66 -7.41 10.60 1.10
N HIS A 67 -8.65 10.20 1.38
CA HIS A 67 -9.02 8.82 1.61
C HIS A 67 -9.81 8.26 0.44
N ALA A 68 -9.55 7.01 0.09
CA ALA A 68 -10.31 6.32 -0.93
C ALA A 68 -10.83 4.97 -0.41
N ALA A 69 -12.11 4.71 -0.62
CA ALA A 69 -12.76 3.45 -0.35
C ALA A 69 -13.68 3.07 -1.50
N TYR A 70 -14.09 1.81 -1.60
CA TYR A 70 -15.03 1.37 -2.62
C TYR A 70 -16.45 1.23 -2.10
N LEU A 71 -17.41 1.63 -2.94
CA LEU A 71 -18.78 1.13 -2.84
C LEU A 71 -18.84 -0.35 -3.27
N PRO A 72 -19.96 -1.06 -2.99
CA PRO A 72 -20.11 -2.47 -3.37
C PRO A 72 -19.96 -2.75 -4.87
N ASP A 73 -20.21 -1.76 -5.73
CA ASP A 73 -20.09 -1.83 -7.19
C ASP A 73 -18.67 -1.53 -7.71
N LEU A 74 -17.69 -1.38 -6.81
CA LEU A 74 -16.32 -0.97 -7.09
C LEU A 74 -16.19 0.43 -7.70
N THR A 75 -17.15 1.32 -7.46
CA THR A 75 -16.99 2.75 -7.67
C THR A 75 -16.20 3.34 -6.50
N PRO A 76 -15.06 4.01 -6.72
CA PRO A 76 -14.33 4.62 -5.62
C PRO A 76 -15.09 5.85 -5.09
N VAL A 77 -15.12 6.00 -3.77
CA VAL A 77 -15.50 7.23 -3.08
C VAL A 77 -14.24 7.84 -2.52
N ILE A 78 -14.04 9.11 -2.79
CA ILE A 78 -12.87 9.85 -2.37
C ILE A 78 -13.32 10.89 -1.33
N THR A 79 -12.74 10.83 -0.14
CA THR A 79 -12.88 11.86 0.89
C THR A 79 -11.72 12.84 0.73
N LEU A 80 -12.04 14.12 0.59
CA LEU A 80 -11.07 15.20 0.45
C LEU A 80 -10.54 15.62 1.83
N PRO A 81 -9.43 16.38 1.91
CA PRO A 81 -8.85 16.85 3.18
C PRO A 81 -9.81 17.69 4.03
N ASP A 82 -10.79 18.36 3.43
CA ASP A 82 -11.82 19.14 4.12
C ASP A 82 -13.03 18.31 4.59
N GLY A 83 -13.01 16.98 4.39
CA GLY A 83 -14.06 16.04 4.77
C GLY A 83 -15.19 15.88 3.75
N ARG A 84 -15.25 16.67 2.68
CA ARG A 84 -16.20 16.44 1.58
C ARG A 84 -15.92 15.12 0.89
N THR A 85 -16.94 14.46 0.37
CA THR A 85 -16.81 13.21 -0.39
C THR A 85 -17.29 13.40 -1.82
N VAL A 86 -16.61 12.74 -2.76
CA VAL A 86 -16.99 12.68 -4.17
C VAL A 86 -16.88 11.25 -4.70
N ARG A 87 -17.84 10.84 -5.52
CA ARG A 87 -17.78 9.54 -6.19
C ARG A 87 -16.82 9.62 -7.38
N GLY A 88 -16.09 8.54 -7.66
CA GLY A 88 -15.15 8.48 -8.78
C GLY A 88 -15.79 8.48 -10.17
N ASP A 89 -17.10 8.25 -10.25
CA ASP A 89 -17.91 8.34 -11.47
C ASP A 89 -18.71 9.67 -11.59
N ASP A 90 -18.53 10.59 -10.63
CA ASP A 90 -19.12 11.94 -10.68
C ASP A 90 -18.39 12.81 -11.70
N GLU A 91 -19.14 13.62 -12.48
CA GLU A 91 -18.56 14.56 -13.46
C GLU A 91 -17.64 15.61 -12.82
N HIS A 92 -17.85 15.93 -11.53
CA HIS A 92 -17.06 16.91 -10.79
C HIS A 92 -15.84 16.31 -10.07
N VAL A 93 -15.62 15.00 -10.13
CA VAL A 93 -14.51 14.33 -9.39
C VAL A 93 -13.14 14.93 -9.71
N HIS A 94 -12.90 15.26 -10.96
CA HIS A 94 -11.62 15.84 -11.38
C HIS A 94 -11.41 17.22 -10.80
N TRP A 95 -12.46 18.05 -10.82
CA TRP A 95 -12.43 19.39 -10.22
C TRP A 95 -12.23 19.30 -8.70
N ALA A 96 -12.97 18.44 -8.02
CA ALA A 96 -12.86 18.28 -6.58
C ALA A 96 -11.43 17.86 -6.13
N ILE A 97 -10.81 16.93 -6.85
CA ILE A 97 -9.42 16.52 -6.58
C ILE A 97 -8.44 17.65 -6.88
N ALA A 98 -8.64 18.36 -7.99
CA ALA A 98 -7.77 19.49 -8.38
C ALA A 98 -7.85 20.64 -7.35
N ASP A 99 -9.03 20.93 -6.84
CA ASP A 99 -9.30 21.93 -5.80
C ASP A 99 -8.61 21.51 -4.49
N GLY A 100 -8.83 20.27 -4.03
CA GLY A 100 -8.25 19.76 -2.78
C GLY A 100 -6.73 19.62 -2.79
N LEU A 101 -6.11 19.48 -3.98
CA LEU A 101 -4.65 19.45 -4.15
C LEU A 101 -4.03 20.82 -4.45
N ASP A 102 -4.85 21.87 -4.64
CA ASP A 102 -4.41 23.15 -5.22
C ASP A 102 -3.58 22.94 -6.51
N ARG A 103 -4.07 22.04 -7.37
CA ARG A 103 -3.35 21.63 -8.58
C ARG A 103 -4.30 21.50 -9.78
N PRO A 104 -4.47 22.59 -10.56
CA PRO A 104 -5.39 22.58 -11.69
C PRO A 104 -4.98 21.59 -12.78
N GLY A 105 -5.98 21.01 -13.45
CA GLY A 105 -5.80 20.14 -14.61
C GLY A 105 -5.48 18.68 -14.30
N VAL A 106 -5.40 18.29 -13.03
CA VAL A 106 -5.29 16.87 -12.67
C VAL A 106 -6.62 16.15 -12.89
N THR A 107 -6.53 14.85 -13.19
CA THR A 107 -7.70 14.00 -13.45
C THR A 107 -7.58 12.68 -12.70
N LEU A 108 -8.70 12.13 -12.22
CA LEU A 108 -8.76 10.76 -11.76
C LEU A 108 -8.84 9.84 -12.98
N VAL A 109 -7.95 8.86 -13.07
CA VAL A 109 -7.93 7.91 -14.18
C VAL A 109 -7.96 6.48 -13.68
N LYS A 110 -8.69 5.63 -14.39
CA LYS A 110 -8.70 4.18 -14.16
C LYS A 110 -7.56 3.54 -14.94
N GLU A 111 -6.93 2.52 -14.34
CA GLU A 111 -5.88 1.73 -14.99
C GLU A 111 -6.38 1.11 -16.31
N SER A 112 -5.55 1.15 -17.32
CA SER A 112 -5.84 0.56 -18.63
C SER A 112 -4.67 -0.32 -19.09
N VAL A 113 -3.72 0.23 -19.83
CA VAL A 113 -2.57 -0.52 -20.38
C VAL A 113 -1.36 -0.45 -19.43
N ILE A 114 -1.19 0.69 -18.77
CA ILE A 114 -0.03 0.92 -17.87
C ILE A 114 -0.49 0.75 -16.43
N SER A 115 0.16 -0.19 -15.74
CA SER A 115 -0.13 -0.45 -14.33
C SER A 115 0.13 0.78 -13.45
N HIS A 116 -0.75 1.00 -12.47
CA HIS A 116 -0.57 2.02 -11.45
C HIS A 116 0.34 1.58 -10.30
N PHE A 117 0.71 0.32 -10.19
CA PHE A 117 1.66 -0.16 -9.18
C PHE A 117 3.05 0.47 -9.36
N ASP A 118 3.77 0.66 -8.26
CA ASP A 118 5.17 1.10 -8.31
C ASP A 118 6.07 0.01 -8.89
N ALA A 119 5.91 -1.22 -8.42
CA ALA A 119 6.63 -2.40 -8.86
C ALA A 119 5.67 -3.60 -8.93
N GLU A 120 5.41 -4.28 -7.82
CA GLU A 120 4.64 -5.52 -7.78
C GLU A 120 3.21 -5.32 -7.24
N SER A 121 2.39 -6.36 -7.38
CA SER A 121 0.95 -6.29 -7.11
C SER A 121 0.58 -6.36 -5.63
N LEU A 122 1.42 -6.95 -4.79
CA LEU A 122 1.17 -7.12 -3.36
C LEU A 122 2.40 -6.74 -2.55
N HIS A 123 2.15 -6.09 -1.42
CA HIS A 123 3.14 -5.77 -0.40
C HIS A 123 2.76 -6.46 0.90
N LEU A 124 3.67 -7.28 1.43
CA LEU A 124 3.53 -8.00 2.70
C LEU A 124 4.49 -7.41 3.73
N VAL A 125 4.03 -7.33 4.97
CA VAL A 125 4.85 -6.97 6.12
C VAL A 125 4.42 -7.81 7.33
N THR A 126 5.33 -8.04 8.28
CA THR A 126 4.99 -8.74 9.51
C THR A 126 4.82 -7.80 10.69
N THR A 127 4.08 -8.22 11.72
CA THR A 127 4.01 -7.48 12.99
C THR A 127 5.36 -7.40 13.69
N ALA A 128 6.23 -8.39 13.48
CA ALA A 128 7.61 -8.38 13.99
C ALA A 128 8.44 -7.26 13.36
N SER A 129 8.33 -7.10 12.03
CA SER A 129 9.02 -6.01 11.33
C SER A 129 8.49 -4.64 11.74
N MET A 130 7.19 -4.50 11.97
CA MET A 130 6.62 -3.25 12.47
C MET A 130 7.15 -2.90 13.85
N ALA A 131 7.27 -3.89 14.76
CA ALA A 131 7.87 -3.68 16.08
C ALA A 131 9.37 -3.33 15.96
N TRP A 132 10.11 -4.05 15.12
CA TRP A 132 11.52 -3.74 14.85
C TRP A 132 11.71 -2.32 14.30
N LEU A 133 10.83 -1.86 13.42
CA LEU A 133 10.86 -0.50 12.86
C LEU A 133 10.59 0.56 13.94
N ALA A 134 9.65 0.30 14.85
CA ALA A 134 9.35 1.19 15.96
C ALA A 134 10.55 1.30 16.93
N ASP A 135 11.25 0.20 17.17
CA ASP A 135 12.48 0.19 17.98
C ASP A 135 13.64 0.93 17.28
N LEU A 136 13.70 0.88 15.94
CA LEU A 136 14.71 1.57 15.15
C LEU A 136 14.52 3.10 15.16
N ALA A 137 13.28 3.57 15.21
CA ALA A 137 12.92 4.99 15.17
C ALA A 137 11.97 5.35 16.33
N PRO A 138 12.44 5.29 17.58
CA PRO A 138 11.59 5.42 18.78
C PRO A 138 10.96 6.81 18.95
N GLU A 139 11.53 7.83 18.32
CA GLU A 139 10.99 9.20 18.34
C GLU A 139 9.89 9.42 17.31
N SER A 140 9.65 8.43 16.42
CA SER A 140 8.69 8.52 15.33
C SER A 140 7.52 7.57 15.56
N GLU A 141 6.30 8.05 15.30
CA GLU A 141 5.12 7.20 15.35
C GLU A 141 5.06 6.27 14.12
N MET A 142 5.45 5.00 14.32
CA MET A 142 5.48 3.98 13.28
C MET A 142 4.13 3.26 13.17
N ASP A 143 3.28 3.73 12.26
CA ASP A 143 2.00 3.13 11.93
C ASP A 143 2.07 2.38 10.60
N VAL A 144 1.26 1.32 10.46
CA VAL A 144 1.15 0.52 9.23
C VAL A 144 0.73 1.35 8.00
N ARG A 145 0.01 2.44 8.23
CA ARG A 145 -0.41 3.38 7.18
C ARG A 145 0.77 3.99 6.43
N ARG A 146 1.91 4.24 7.10
CA ARG A 146 3.16 4.72 6.47
C ARG A 146 3.76 3.68 5.53
N VAL A 147 3.67 2.42 5.94
CA VAL A 147 4.21 1.27 5.20
C VAL A 147 3.36 0.93 3.98
N ARG A 148 2.04 1.13 4.07
CA ARG A 148 1.05 0.88 3.01
C ARG A 148 1.08 -0.56 2.46
N PRO A 149 1.09 -1.59 3.33
CA PRO A 149 1.05 -2.98 2.88
C PRO A 149 -0.36 -3.37 2.44
N ASN A 150 -0.45 -4.45 1.67
CA ASN A 150 -1.73 -5.10 1.39
C ASN A 150 -2.08 -6.13 2.47
N VAL A 151 -1.07 -6.82 3.02
CA VAL A 151 -1.24 -7.85 4.04
C VAL A 151 -0.25 -7.62 5.17
N VAL A 152 -0.75 -7.51 6.38
CA VAL A 152 0.06 -7.59 7.60
C VAL A 152 -0.08 -9.00 8.16
N ILE A 153 1.03 -9.64 8.47
CA ILE A 153 1.07 -11.01 8.98
C ILE A 153 1.57 -10.99 10.41
N ARG A 154 0.75 -11.49 11.33
CA ARG A 154 1.19 -11.77 12.69
C ARG A 154 1.95 -13.08 12.68
N VAL A 155 3.24 -13.03 13.01
CA VAL A 155 4.10 -14.21 13.05
C VAL A 155 4.11 -14.85 14.42
N ASP A 156 4.26 -16.19 14.44
CA ASP A 156 4.26 -16.97 15.68
C ASP A 156 5.55 -16.76 16.50
N GLU A 157 6.66 -16.53 15.79
CA GLU A 157 7.98 -16.23 16.38
C GLU A 157 8.41 -14.81 15.99
N PRO A 158 8.00 -13.79 16.77
CA PRO A 158 8.22 -12.40 16.40
C PRO A 158 9.65 -11.96 16.73
N ALA A 159 10.54 -12.01 15.75
CA ALA A 159 11.90 -11.48 15.87
C ALA A 159 12.37 -10.84 14.57
N GLY A 160 12.86 -9.60 14.65
CA GLY A 160 13.46 -8.89 13.52
C GLY A 160 12.52 -8.72 12.33
N ARG A 161 13.00 -9.06 11.15
CA ARG A 161 12.32 -8.90 9.86
C ARG A 161 12.20 -10.28 9.15
N PRO A 162 11.32 -11.18 9.64
CA PRO A 162 11.28 -12.56 9.15
C PRO A 162 10.86 -12.69 7.68
N GLU A 163 10.04 -11.77 7.17
CA GLU A 163 9.63 -11.79 5.76
C GLU A 163 10.77 -11.57 4.77
N ASP A 164 11.88 -10.97 5.15
CA ASP A 164 13.04 -10.82 4.27
C ASP A 164 13.58 -12.18 3.82
N ALA A 165 13.51 -13.20 4.69
CA ALA A 165 13.91 -14.56 4.38
C ALA A 165 12.93 -15.31 3.47
N TRP A 166 11.79 -14.70 3.13
CA TRP A 166 10.80 -15.30 2.23
C TRP A 166 11.05 -14.95 0.75
N VAL A 167 11.96 -14.02 0.45
CA VAL A 167 12.34 -13.69 -0.94
C VAL A 167 12.82 -14.98 -1.67
N GLY A 168 12.23 -15.22 -2.83
CA GLY A 168 12.44 -16.44 -3.62
C GLY A 168 11.64 -17.66 -3.17
N ARG A 169 10.73 -17.50 -2.19
CA ARG A 169 9.87 -18.58 -1.65
C ARG A 169 8.40 -18.27 -1.93
N GLN A 170 7.56 -19.29 -1.73
CA GLN A 170 6.11 -19.13 -1.83
C GLN A 170 5.48 -18.95 -0.46
N VAL A 171 4.55 -18.00 -0.40
CA VAL A 171 3.67 -17.75 0.74
C VAL A 171 2.25 -18.18 0.38
N HIS A 172 1.69 -19.06 1.19
CA HIS A 172 0.32 -19.57 1.06
C HIS A 172 -0.57 -18.90 2.10
N LEU A 173 -1.65 -18.28 1.67
CA LEU A 173 -2.60 -17.57 2.51
C LEU A 173 -3.98 -18.25 2.43
N GLY A 174 -4.49 -18.72 3.57
CA GLY A 174 -5.71 -19.49 3.61
C GLY A 174 -5.62 -20.78 2.78
N SER A 175 -6.70 -21.12 2.09
CA SER A 175 -6.83 -22.44 1.45
C SER A 175 -6.34 -22.51 -0.01
N ARG A 176 -6.18 -21.38 -0.70
CA ARG A 176 -5.93 -21.37 -2.16
C ARG A 176 -4.95 -20.33 -2.66
N LEU A 177 -4.85 -19.18 -2.00
CA LEU A 177 -4.00 -18.09 -2.48
C LEU A 177 -2.54 -18.47 -2.31
N VAL A 178 -1.79 -18.42 -3.42
CA VAL A 178 -0.34 -18.67 -3.44
C VAL A 178 0.35 -17.47 -4.06
N LEU A 179 1.36 -16.96 -3.38
CA LEU A 179 2.15 -15.81 -3.78
C LEU A 179 3.62 -16.21 -3.91
N ASP A 180 4.31 -15.76 -4.96
CA ASP A 180 5.77 -15.76 -5.01
C ASP A 180 6.29 -14.46 -4.39
N VAL A 181 7.12 -14.53 -3.38
CA VAL A 181 7.84 -13.39 -2.83
C VAL A 181 9.04 -13.10 -3.72
N VAL A 182 9.05 -11.90 -4.33
CA VAL A 182 9.99 -11.60 -5.42
C VAL A 182 11.14 -10.71 -5.04
N ASP A 183 10.92 -9.76 -4.12
CA ASP A 183 11.95 -8.80 -3.72
C ASP A 183 11.55 -8.10 -2.41
N THR A 184 12.50 -7.39 -1.79
CA THR A 184 12.22 -6.43 -0.72
C THR A 184 11.67 -5.12 -1.27
N VAL A 185 10.95 -4.36 -0.44
CA VAL A 185 10.34 -3.08 -0.84
C VAL A 185 11.27 -1.93 -0.51
N GLN A 186 11.79 -1.26 -1.54
CA GLN A 186 12.57 -0.03 -1.38
C GLN A 186 11.67 1.13 -0.92
N ARG A 187 12.02 1.76 0.20
CA ARG A 187 11.26 2.86 0.79
C ARG A 187 11.65 4.21 0.20
N CYS A 188 10.73 5.15 0.21
CA CYS A 188 10.95 6.50 -0.30
C CYS A 188 10.30 7.52 0.64
N VAL A 189 10.45 8.80 0.34
CA VAL A 189 9.97 9.93 1.17
C VAL A 189 8.50 9.85 1.59
N MET A 190 7.64 9.13 0.88
CA MET A 190 6.26 8.90 1.32
C MET A 190 6.16 8.14 2.66
N PHE A 191 7.20 7.43 3.03
CA PHE A 191 7.27 6.69 4.29
C PHE A 191 7.35 7.62 5.51
N GLU A 192 7.97 8.79 5.35
CA GLU A 192 8.12 9.81 6.38
C GLU A 192 6.99 10.84 6.35
N ALA A 193 6.35 11.01 5.19
CA ALA A 193 5.38 12.08 4.98
C ALA A 193 4.26 12.07 6.01
N PRO A 194 3.84 13.25 6.48
CA PRO A 194 2.65 13.37 7.33
C PRO A 194 1.42 12.85 6.58
N GLN A 195 0.49 12.27 7.32
CA GLN A 195 -0.78 11.79 6.79
C GLN A 195 -1.80 11.64 7.91
N ASP A 196 -3.03 12.11 7.72
CA ASP A 196 -4.06 12.13 8.75
C ASP A 196 -3.56 12.75 10.08
N ASP A 197 -3.64 11.97 11.16
CA ASP A 197 -3.16 12.28 12.50
C ASP A 197 -1.68 11.95 12.71
N LEU A 198 -1.01 11.35 11.73
CA LEU A 198 0.40 10.98 11.84
C LEU A 198 1.29 12.16 11.42
N PRO A 199 2.15 12.68 12.32
CA PRO A 199 3.09 13.73 11.98
C PRO A 199 4.16 13.26 11.00
N ASP A 200 5.02 14.15 10.54
CA ASP A 200 6.25 13.77 9.83
C ASP A 200 7.07 12.78 10.68
N ALA A 201 7.57 11.70 10.07
CA ALA A 201 8.32 10.66 10.76
C ALA A 201 9.82 10.96 10.90
N GLY A 202 10.25 12.16 10.55
CA GLY A 202 11.63 12.59 10.73
C GLY A 202 12.65 11.74 9.97
N ASP A 203 13.66 11.21 10.68
CA ASP A 203 14.83 10.57 10.07
C ASP A 203 14.69 9.04 9.91
N VAL A 204 13.48 8.50 9.82
CA VAL A 204 13.29 7.04 9.73
C VAL A 204 13.92 6.42 8.48
N LEU A 205 13.90 7.13 7.35
CA LEU A 205 14.59 6.66 6.13
C LEU A 205 16.10 6.67 6.28
N HIS A 206 16.66 7.65 7.00
CA HIS A 206 18.09 7.67 7.31
C HIS A 206 18.47 6.46 8.17
N ALA A 207 17.75 6.24 9.27
CA ALA A 207 17.97 5.07 10.15
C ALA A 207 17.81 3.74 9.38
N LEU A 208 16.81 3.65 8.51
CA LEU A 208 16.59 2.47 7.67
C LEU A 208 17.73 2.27 6.66
N GLY A 209 18.27 3.35 6.11
CA GLY A 209 19.39 3.32 5.17
C GLY A 209 20.67 2.74 5.79
N GLU A 210 20.93 3.03 7.07
CA GLU A 210 22.11 2.53 7.77
C GLU A 210 22.07 1.00 8.03
N VAL A 211 20.87 0.39 8.13
CA VAL A 211 20.73 -1.00 8.58
C VAL A 211 20.13 -1.94 7.53
N SER A 212 19.51 -1.43 6.47
CA SER A 212 18.74 -2.26 5.53
C SER A 212 18.73 -1.79 4.09
N ASP A 213 19.63 -0.87 3.72
CA ASP A 213 19.66 -0.30 2.37
C ASP A 213 18.29 0.24 1.91
N LEU A 214 17.58 0.95 2.82
CA LEU A 214 16.23 1.49 2.64
C LEU A 214 15.16 0.44 2.36
N SER A 215 15.38 -0.84 2.59
CA SER A 215 14.38 -1.87 2.35
C SER A 215 13.54 -2.19 3.59
N PHE A 216 12.20 -2.34 3.40
CA PHE A 216 11.28 -2.72 4.47
C PHE A 216 10.01 -3.35 3.91
N GLY A 217 9.73 -4.60 4.35
CA GLY A 217 8.67 -5.44 3.82
C GLY A 217 9.04 -6.07 2.47
N VAL A 218 8.17 -6.90 1.94
CA VAL A 218 8.44 -7.66 0.71
C VAL A 218 7.33 -7.53 -0.32
N TYR A 219 7.71 -7.52 -1.59
CA TYR A 219 6.82 -7.61 -2.73
C TYR A 219 6.50 -9.06 -3.09
N ALA A 220 5.27 -9.29 -3.50
CA ALA A 220 4.82 -10.59 -3.96
C ALA A 220 3.95 -10.51 -5.23
N ARG A 221 4.00 -11.59 -6.03
CA ARG A 221 3.14 -11.82 -7.21
C ARG A 221 2.19 -12.97 -6.95
N VAL A 222 1.02 -12.89 -7.56
CA VAL A 222 0.04 -13.97 -7.48
C VAL A 222 0.42 -15.12 -8.41
N VAL A 223 0.59 -16.30 -7.82
CA VAL A 223 0.81 -17.58 -8.55
C VAL A 223 -0.53 -18.29 -8.73
N ALA A 224 -1.28 -18.44 -7.67
CA ALA A 224 -2.62 -18.99 -7.71
C ALA A 224 -3.61 -18.01 -7.06
N PRO A 225 -4.64 -17.58 -7.79
CA PRO A 225 -5.66 -16.68 -7.26
C PRO A 225 -6.51 -17.34 -6.19
N GLY A 226 -7.07 -16.52 -5.30
CA GLY A 226 -7.89 -17.01 -4.21
C GLY A 226 -8.63 -15.91 -3.48
N ARG A 227 -8.98 -16.20 -2.24
CA ARG A 227 -9.53 -15.25 -1.29
C ARG A 227 -8.71 -15.32 -0.03
N VAL A 228 -8.39 -14.18 0.54
CA VAL A 228 -7.71 -14.05 1.82
C VAL A 228 -8.63 -13.38 2.82
N ARG A 229 -8.54 -13.81 4.09
CA ARG A 229 -9.32 -13.26 5.22
C ARG A 229 -8.39 -12.97 6.40
N VAL A 230 -8.77 -12.00 7.19
CA VAL A 230 -8.17 -11.82 8.53
C VAL A 230 -8.35 -13.11 9.33
N GLY A 231 -7.28 -13.57 9.95
CA GLY A 231 -7.21 -14.83 10.69
C GLY A 231 -6.82 -16.06 9.85
N ASP A 232 -6.73 -15.97 8.53
CA ASP A 232 -6.24 -17.08 7.70
C ASP A 232 -4.81 -17.46 8.09
N ASP A 233 -4.53 -18.78 8.11
CA ASP A 233 -3.17 -19.28 8.34
C ASP A 233 -2.24 -18.89 7.18
N VAL A 234 -0.99 -18.61 7.55
CA VAL A 234 0.10 -18.28 6.62
C VAL A 234 1.17 -19.35 6.69
N HIS A 235 1.52 -19.91 5.54
CA HIS A 235 2.56 -20.92 5.40
C HIS A 235 3.61 -20.47 4.40
N VAL A 236 4.87 -20.83 4.64
CA VAL A 236 6.00 -20.59 3.72
C VAL A 236 6.61 -21.91 3.30
N SER A 237 6.87 -22.05 1.99
CA SER A 237 7.46 -23.25 1.40
C SER A 237 8.98 -23.27 1.53
#